data_f36f8642b3efa1a580802c1d93c5f725
#
_entry.id   f36f8642b3efa1a580802c1d93c5f725
#
_cell.length_a   1.000
_cell.length_b   1.000
_cell.length_c   1.000
_cell.angle_alpha   90.00
_cell.angle_beta   90.00
_cell.angle_gamma   90.00
#
_symmetry.space_group_name_H-M   'P 1'
#
loop_
_entity.id
_entity.type
_entity.pdbx_description
1 polymer ?
#
loop_
_entity_poly.entity_id
_entity_poly.type
_entity_poly.pdbx_seq_one_letter_code
_entity_poly.pdbx_strand_id
1 'polypeptide(L)'
;DKEGHVYNTAYVFDRQGNQNAKHRKVHLFDIAVKGGQCYQESATLTAGGQITVFDTEFGKMGICICFDCRFPEIVRLMTLRGARMILVPAAFNMTTGPAHWELMFRGRAVDNQCYMIGTSDARDEQAGYVSWGHSLVVSPRGDVVAQMDEKPDLYELKEK
;
A
#
# COMPACT_ATOMS: atom_id res chain seq x y z
N ASP A 1 14.59 -14.57 7.00
CA ASP A 1 14.21 -15.98 7.23
C ASP A 1 15.41 -16.80 7.69
N LYS A 2 15.25 -18.12 7.76
CA LYS A 2 16.32 -19.02 8.24
C LYS A 2 17.50 -19.14 7.25
N GLU A 3 17.31 -18.71 6.02
CA GLU A 3 18.31 -18.72 4.96
C GLU A 3 19.05 -17.37 4.84
N GLY A 4 18.78 -16.45 5.76
CA GLY A 4 19.40 -15.12 5.81
C GLY A 4 18.76 -14.07 4.90
N HIS A 5 17.65 -14.38 4.21
CA HIS A 5 16.95 -13.38 3.41
C HIS A 5 16.19 -12.38 4.26
N VAL A 6 16.26 -11.11 3.87
CA VAL A 6 15.53 -10.00 4.50
C VAL A 6 14.42 -9.52 3.57
N TYR A 7 13.25 -9.23 4.12
CA TYR A 7 12.07 -8.84 3.34
C TYR A 7 11.41 -7.58 3.90
N ASN A 8 10.88 -6.76 3.04
CA ASN A 8 9.91 -5.76 3.41
C ASN A 8 8.58 -6.48 3.66
N THR A 9 8.09 -6.48 4.90
CA THR A 9 6.99 -7.35 5.31
C THR A 9 5.92 -6.57 6.08
N ALA A 10 4.67 -6.73 5.67
CA ALA A 10 3.50 -6.29 6.42
C ALA A 10 2.85 -7.47 7.14
N TYR A 11 2.49 -7.28 8.40
CA TYR A 11 1.74 -8.23 9.19
C TYR A 11 0.34 -7.68 9.46
N VAL A 12 -0.66 -8.56 9.43
CA VAL A 12 -2.04 -8.25 9.77
C VAL A 12 -2.41 -9.04 11.02
N PHE A 13 -2.95 -8.34 12.00
CA PHE A 13 -3.43 -8.94 13.24
C PHE A 13 -4.93 -8.71 13.37
N ASP A 14 -5.63 -9.71 13.90
CA ASP A 14 -7.04 -9.58 14.27
C ASP A 14 -7.20 -8.76 15.58
N ARG A 15 -8.44 -8.52 15.97
CA ARG A 15 -8.72 -7.76 17.21
C ARG A 15 -8.36 -8.50 18.51
N GLN A 16 -8.06 -9.79 18.44
CA GLN A 16 -7.54 -10.59 19.55
C GLN A 16 -6.02 -10.61 19.59
N GLY A 17 -5.34 -9.99 18.62
CA GLY A 17 -3.89 -9.96 18.50
C GLY A 17 -3.28 -11.18 17.81
N ASN A 18 -4.09 -12.07 17.23
CA ASN A 18 -3.56 -13.19 16.46
C ASN A 18 -3.12 -12.73 15.07
N GLN A 19 -1.99 -13.24 14.58
CA GLN A 19 -1.54 -12.95 13.24
C GLN A 19 -2.48 -13.60 12.21
N ASN A 20 -3.25 -12.77 11.50
CA ASN A 20 -4.19 -13.21 10.47
C ASN A 20 -3.53 -13.37 9.10
N ALA A 21 -2.61 -12.48 8.75
CA ALA A 21 -1.89 -12.55 7.49
C ALA A 21 -0.46 -11.99 7.59
N LYS A 22 0.36 -12.35 6.60
CA LYS A 22 1.69 -11.79 6.38
C LYS A 22 1.91 -11.64 4.88
N HIS A 23 2.32 -10.45 4.45
CA HIS A 23 2.69 -10.18 3.07
C HIS A 23 4.15 -9.74 2.99
N ARG A 24 4.91 -10.32 2.08
CA ARG A 24 6.26 -9.88 1.69
C ARG A 24 6.15 -9.12 0.38
N LYS A 25 6.63 -7.89 0.34
CA LYS A 25 6.62 -7.02 -0.85
C LYS A 25 7.17 -7.78 -2.06
N VAL A 26 6.38 -7.83 -3.14
CA VAL A 26 6.70 -8.60 -4.34
C VAL A 26 7.55 -7.79 -5.30
N HIS A 27 7.21 -6.51 -5.49
CA HIS A 27 7.91 -5.63 -6.40
C HIS A 27 8.79 -4.66 -5.61
N LEU A 28 10.10 -4.90 -5.64
CA LEU A 28 11.07 -4.04 -4.98
C LEU A 28 11.23 -2.72 -5.72
N PHE A 29 11.46 -1.64 -4.98
CA PHE A 29 11.58 -0.30 -5.53
C PHE A 29 13.02 -0.01 -5.91
N ASP A 30 13.34 -0.23 -7.17
CA ASP A 30 14.64 0.09 -7.77
C ASP A 30 14.45 1.20 -8.80
N ILE A 31 15.00 2.35 -8.55
CA ILE A 31 14.98 3.49 -9.47
C ILE A 31 16.39 4.11 -9.61
N ALA A 32 16.70 4.55 -10.81
CA ALA A 32 17.89 5.33 -11.10
C ALA A 32 17.50 6.46 -12.06
N VAL A 33 17.30 7.66 -11.53
CA VAL A 33 16.97 8.85 -12.32
C VAL A 33 18.24 9.62 -12.58
N LYS A 34 18.60 9.85 -13.84
CA LYS A 34 19.79 10.61 -14.23
C LYS A 34 19.74 12.03 -13.65
N GLY A 35 20.67 12.35 -12.78
CA GLY A 35 20.73 13.65 -12.09
C GLY A 35 19.69 13.81 -10.96
N GLY A 36 19.01 12.74 -10.57
CA GLY A 36 17.97 12.72 -9.55
C GLY A 36 18.17 11.58 -8.53
N GLN A 37 17.05 11.09 -8.00
CA GLN A 37 17.04 10.09 -6.95
C GLN A 37 17.47 8.71 -7.48
N CYS A 38 18.39 8.07 -6.76
CA CYS A 38 18.76 6.67 -6.97
C CYS A 38 18.41 5.90 -5.69
N TYR A 39 17.62 4.85 -5.83
CA TYR A 39 17.22 3.99 -4.74
C TYR A 39 17.18 2.54 -5.23
N GLN A 40 17.78 1.62 -4.48
CA GLN A 40 17.87 0.21 -4.87
C GLN A 40 17.52 -0.69 -3.68
N GLU A 41 16.24 -0.99 -3.55
CA GLU A 41 15.73 -1.85 -2.48
C GLU A 41 16.26 -3.29 -2.60
N SER A 42 16.46 -3.76 -3.83
CA SER A 42 17.01 -5.09 -4.13
C SER A 42 18.45 -5.29 -3.69
N ALA A 43 19.18 -4.23 -3.36
CA ALA A 43 20.55 -4.36 -2.83
C ALA A 43 20.59 -5.01 -1.43
N THR A 44 19.49 -4.90 -0.68
CA THR A 44 19.41 -5.36 0.72
C THR A 44 18.23 -6.27 1.00
N LEU A 45 17.21 -6.24 0.15
CA LEU A 45 15.96 -6.98 0.36
C LEU A 45 15.73 -8.02 -0.72
N THR A 46 15.07 -9.11 -0.32
CA THR A 46 14.58 -10.16 -1.21
C THR A 46 13.12 -9.93 -1.54
N ALA A 47 12.74 -10.10 -2.80
CA ALA A 47 11.35 -10.01 -3.22
C ALA A 47 10.51 -11.17 -2.66
N GLY A 48 9.26 -10.87 -2.27
CA GLY A 48 8.24 -11.89 -2.01
C GLY A 48 7.76 -12.52 -3.33
N GLY A 49 7.07 -13.65 -3.22
CA GLY A 49 6.57 -14.38 -4.40
C GLY A 49 5.09 -14.73 -4.33
N GLN A 50 4.32 -14.12 -3.41
CA GLN A 50 2.93 -14.51 -3.17
C GLN A 50 2.00 -13.31 -3.08
N ILE A 51 0.78 -13.49 -3.59
CA ILE A 51 -0.34 -12.59 -3.40
C ILE A 51 -1.02 -12.95 -2.09
N THR A 52 -1.30 -11.95 -1.27
CA THR A 52 -1.91 -12.14 0.05
C THR A 52 -3.36 -11.68 0.05
N VAL A 53 -4.27 -12.62 0.26
CA VAL A 53 -5.70 -12.39 0.51
C VAL A 53 -6.06 -13.15 1.78
N PHE A 54 -6.84 -12.54 2.66
CA PHE A 54 -7.22 -13.09 3.96
C PHE A 54 -8.66 -12.73 4.33
N ASP A 55 -9.25 -13.56 5.19
CA ASP A 55 -10.61 -13.34 5.69
C ASP A 55 -10.60 -12.45 6.92
N THR A 56 -11.58 -11.56 7.00
CA THR A 56 -11.86 -10.72 8.17
C THR A 56 -13.35 -10.72 8.48
N GLU A 57 -13.74 -10.20 9.62
CA GLU A 57 -15.16 -9.97 9.96
C GLU A 57 -15.87 -9.00 8.99
N PHE A 58 -15.11 -8.19 8.25
CA PHE A 58 -15.61 -7.26 7.22
C PHE A 58 -15.57 -7.84 5.80
N GLY A 59 -15.26 -9.12 5.65
CA GLY A 59 -15.10 -9.80 4.37
C GLY A 59 -13.64 -10.03 3.99
N LYS A 60 -13.42 -10.47 2.74
CA LYS A 60 -12.08 -10.73 2.22
C LYS A 60 -11.34 -9.44 1.92
N MET A 61 -10.11 -9.35 2.42
CA MET A 61 -9.18 -8.25 2.17
C MET A 61 -7.92 -8.75 1.48
N GLY A 62 -7.29 -7.88 0.72
CA GLY A 62 -5.95 -8.05 0.19
C GLY A 62 -4.99 -7.05 0.81
N ILE A 63 -3.70 -7.36 0.78
CA ILE A 63 -2.64 -6.43 1.19
C ILE A 63 -1.47 -6.51 0.22
N CYS A 64 -0.97 -5.34 -0.18
CA CYS A 64 0.28 -5.19 -0.92
C CYS A 64 1.06 -3.98 -0.38
N ILE A 65 2.35 -3.87 -0.69
CA ILE A 65 3.20 -2.84 -0.08
C ILE A 65 3.69 -1.85 -1.14
N CYS A 66 3.32 -0.57 -0.98
CA CYS A 66 3.89 0.58 -1.68
C CYS A 66 4.02 0.36 -3.21
N PHE A 67 5.23 0.08 -3.71
CA PHE A 67 5.53 -0.08 -5.13
C PHE A 67 4.73 -1.21 -5.80
N ASP A 68 4.26 -2.20 -5.05
CA ASP A 68 3.37 -3.25 -5.56
C ASP A 68 2.12 -2.68 -6.24
N CYS A 69 1.51 -1.62 -5.71
CA CYS A 69 0.28 -1.05 -6.26
C CYS A 69 0.45 -0.42 -7.66
N ARG A 70 1.70 -0.20 -8.11
CA ARG A 70 1.99 0.26 -9.47
C ARG A 70 1.71 -0.82 -10.52
N PHE A 71 1.72 -2.07 -10.13
CA PHE A 71 1.46 -3.22 -10.98
C PHE A 71 -0.05 -3.59 -10.87
N PRO A 72 -0.88 -3.28 -11.89
CA PRO A 72 -2.32 -3.52 -11.82
C PRO A 72 -2.66 -4.99 -11.62
N GLU A 73 -1.77 -5.88 -12.04
CA GLU A 73 -1.94 -7.32 -11.99
C GLU A 73 -2.10 -7.83 -10.55
N ILE A 74 -1.34 -7.28 -9.59
CA ILE A 74 -1.41 -7.75 -8.20
C ILE A 74 -2.78 -7.46 -7.58
N VAL A 75 -3.34 -6.27 -7.82
CA VAL A 75 -4.67 -5.90 -7.33
C VAL A 75 -5.74 -6.73 -8.03
N ARG A 76 -5.63 -6.92 -9.36
CA ARG A 76 -6.53 -7.77 -10.14
C ARG A 76 -6.57 -9.19 -9.60
N LEU A 77 -5.42 -9.78 -9.35
CA LEU A 77 -5.32 -11.14 -8.83
C LEU A 77 -5.89 -11.28 -7.41
N MET A 78 -5.73 -10.26 -6.55
CA MET A 78 -6.36 -10.24 -5.23
C MET A 78 -7.89 -10.19 -5.33
N THR A 79 -8.44 -9.35 -6.19
CA THR A 79 -9.89 -9.24 -6.36
C THR A 79 -10.51 -10.47 -7.03
N LEU A 80 -9.82 -11.11 -7.96
CA LEU A 80 -10.23 -12.41 -8.52
C LEU A 80 -10.26 -13.53 -7.46
N ARG A 81 -9.48 -13.39 -6.38
CA ARG A 81 -9.54 -14.28 -5.20
C ARG A 81 -10.59 -13.86 -4.18
N GLY A 82 -11.39 -12.86 -4.49
CA GLY A 82 -12.53 -12.41 -3.69
C GLY A 82 -12.25 -11.22 -2.77
N ALA A 83 -11.07 -10.62 -2.79
CA ALA A 83 -10.80 -9.41 -2.00
C ALA A 83 -11.69 -8.26 -2.44
N ARG A 84 -12.35 -7.60 -1.48
CA ARG A 84 -13.20 -6.42 -1.70
C ARG A 84 -12.57 -5.13 -1.20
N MET A 85 -11.56 -5.25 -0.35
CA MET A 85 -10.76 -4.15 0.17
C MET A 85 -9.29 -4.50 0.03
N ILE A 86 -8.49 -3.55 -0.46
CA ILE A 86 -7.04 -3.71 -0.63
C ILE A 86 -6.33 -2.69 0.25
N LEU A 87 -5.53 -3.18 1.19
CA LEU A 87 -4.71 -2.38 2.07
C LEU A 87 -3.34 -2.13 1.43
N VAL A 88 -2.88 -0.90 1.43
CA VAL A 88 -1.60 -0.51 0.81
C VAL A 88 -0.83 0.42 1.76
N PRO A 89 -0.04 -0.13 2.71
CA PRO A 89 0.94 0.68 3.41
C PRO A 89 2.02 1.14 2.41
N ALA A 90 2.26 2.46 2.35
CA ALA A 90 3.12 3.03 1.32
C ALA A 90 3.69 4.39 1.73
N ALA A 91 4.87 4.70 1.26
CA ALA A 91 5.49 6.02 1.36
C ALA A 91 5.87 6.49 -0.06
N PHE A 92 5.06 7.36 -0.66
CA PHE A 92 5.41 8.01 -1.92
C PHE A 92 6.21 9.28 -1.62
N ASN A 93 7.24 9.55 -2.43
CA ASN A 93 8.05 10.75 -2.30
C ASN A 93 7.34 12.00 -2.85
N MET A 94 7.95 13.17 -2.64
CA MET A 94 7.41 14.47 -3.06
C MET A 94 7.30 14.64 -4.58
N THR A 95 7.97 13.80 -5.39
CA THR A 95 7.86 13.82 -6.85
C THR A 95 6.68 12.99 -7.33
N THR A 96 6.54 11.78 -6.82
CA THR A 96 5.52 10.82 -7.29
C THR A 96 4.23 10.88 -6.47
N GLY A 97 4.28 11.40 -5.25
CA GLY A 97 3.09 11.56 -4.41
C GLY A 97 2.03 12.43 -5.08
N PRO A 98 2.32 13.71 -5.39
CA PRO A 98 1.35 14.61 -6.02
C PRO A 98 0.83 14.10 -7.37
N ALA A 99 1.70 13.45 -8.14
CA ALA A 99 1.36 13.02 -9.51
C ALA A 99 0.63 11.67 -9.57
N HIS A 100 0.93 10.75 -8.66
CA HIS A 100 0.52 9.36 -8.82
C HIS A 100 -0.32 8.80 -7.67
N TRP A 101 -0.24 9.35 -6.45
CA TRP A 101 -0.86 8.77 -5.28
C TRP A 101 -2.37 8.57 -5.49
N GLU A 102 -3.12 9.64 -5.56
CA GLU A 102 -4.58 9.57 -5.73
C GLU A 102 -4.99 8.90 -7.04
N LEU A 103 -4.32 9.26 -8.15
CA LEU A 103 -4.60 8.71 -9.47
C LEU A 103 -4.54 7.18 -9.48
N MET A 104 -3.50 6.60 -8.87
CA MET A 104 -3.31 5.15 -8.85
C MET A 104 -4.35 4.46 -7.99
N PHE A 105 -4.64 4.98 -6.80
CA PHE A 105 -5.65 4.39 -5.92
C PHE A 105 -7.03 4.41 -6.57
N ARG A 106 -7.41 5.53 -7.18
CA ARG A 106 -8.67 5.67 -7.91
C ARG A 106 -8.74 4.72 -9.11
N GLY A 107 -7.69 4.67 -9.91
CA GLY A 107 -7.61 3.74 -11.04
C GLY A 107 -7.77 2.29 -10.61
N ARG A 108 -7.02 1.84 -9.59
CA ARG A 108 -7.12 0.46 -9.09
C ARG A 108 -8.48 0.13 -8.50
N ALA A 109 -9.12 1.09 -7.82
CA ALA A 109 -10.46 0.92 -7.28
C ALA A 109 -11.48 0.67 -8.39
N VAL A 110 -11.49 1.51 -9.43
CA VAL A 110 -12.42 1.42 -10.56
C VAL A 110 -12.18 0.16 -11.39
N ASP A 111 -10.93 -0.11 -11.76
CA ASP A 111 -10.56 -1.27 -12.58
C ASP A 111 -10.97 -2.60 -11.95
N ASN A 112 -11.00 -2.66 -10.62
CA ASN A 112 -11.18 -3.89 -9.86
C ASN A 112 -12.48 -3.93 -9.05
N GLN A 113 -13.28 -2.86 -9.07
CA GLN A 113 -14.53 -2.74 -8.31
C GLN A 113 -14.34 -3.07 -6.81
N CYS A 114 -13.26 -2.53 -6.21
CA CYS A 114 -12.90 -2.76 -4.81
C CYS A 114 -12.57 -1.44 -4.10
N TYR A 115 -12.62 -1.45 -2.78
CA TYR A 115 -12.07 -0.35 -1.99
C TYR A 115 -10.54 -0.40 -2.01
N MET A 116 -9.91 0.76 -2.18
CA MET A 116 -8.47 0.92 -2.04
C MET A 116 -8.18 1.79 -0.82
N ILE A 117 -7.36 1.29 0.08
CA ILE A 117 -7.01 1.97 1.33
C ILE A 117 -5.50 2.17 1.35
N GLY A 118 -5.07 3.41 1.13
CA GLY A 118 -3.67 3.81 1.18
C GLY A 118 -3.33 4.44 2.53
N THR A 119 -2.36 3.88 3.22
CA THR A 119 -1.83 4.47 4.44
C THR A 119 -0.40 4.90 4.23
N SER A 120 -0.11 6.15 4.54
CA SER A 120 1.22 6.76 4.42
C SER A 120 1.61 7.38 5.76
N ASP A 121 2.91 7.43 6.00
CA ASP A 121 3.47 8.19 7.11
C ASP A 121 3.13 9.69 6.93
N ALA A 122 3.00 10.40 8.04
CA ALA A 122 2.99 11.84 8.06
C ALA A 122 4.31 12.40 7.49
N ARG A 123 4.23 13.58 6.88
CA ARG A 123 5.41 14.23 6.32
C ARG A 123 6.32 14.75 7.41
N ASP A 124 7.59 14.38 7.32
CA ASP A 124 8.68 15.01 8.05
C ASP A 124 9.68 15.59 7.02
N GLU A 125 9.72 16.91 6.92
CA GLU A 125 10.58 17.60 5.95
C GLU A 125 12.08 17.50 6.30
N GLN A 126 12.42 17.07 7.50
CA GLN A 126 13.79 16.86 7.96
C GLN A 126 14.25 15.40 7.79
N ALA A 127 13.35 14.50 7.41
CA ALA A 127 13.68 13.09 7.19
C ALA A 127 14.55 12.91 5.94
N GLY A 128 15.41 11.91 5.96
CA GLY A 128 16.21 11.52 4.79
C GLY A 128 15.38 11.04 3.60
N TYR A 129 14.14 10.61 3.84
CA TYR A 129 13.11 10.32 2.84
C TYR A 129 11.83 11.05 3.24
N VAL A 130 11.45 12.06 2.46
CA VAL A 130 10.27 12.89 2.73
C VAL A 130 9.05 12.24 2.08
N SER A 131 8.12 11.78 2.91
CA SER A 131 6.86 11.17 2.49
C SER A 131 5.84 12.21 2.05
N TRP A 132 5.03 11.87 1.03
CA TRP A 132 3.92 12.72 0.59
C TRP A 132 2.82 12.84 1.64
N GLY A 133 2.58 11.79 2.44
CA GLY A 133 1.44 11.71 3.35
C GLY A 133 0.15 11.37 2.59
N HIS A 134 -0.95 12.02 2.97
CA HIS A 134 -2.25 11.98 2.29
C HIS A 134 -2.88 10.57 2.29
N SER A 135 -2.87 9.87 3.41
CA SER A 135 -3.60 8.60 3.57
C SER A 135 -5.03 8.75 3.08
N LEU A 136 -5.54 7.76 2.35
CA LEU A 136 -6.86 7.88 1.71
C LEU A 136 -7.62 6.56 1.64
N VAL A 137 -8.93 6.68 1.51
CA VAL A 137 -9.84 5.58 1.20
C VAL A 137 -10.59 5.93 -0.08
N VAL A 138 -10.56 5.02 -1.04
CA VAL A 138 -11.25 5.17 -2.33
C VAL A 138 -12.31 4.09 -2.48
N SER A 139 -13.52 4.48 -2.88
CA SER A 139 -14.64 3.58 -3.15
C SER A 139 -14.47 2.81 -4.47
N PRO A 140 -15.23 1.71 -4.68
CA PRO A 140 -15.23 0.99 -5.97
C PRO A 140 -15.59 1.84 -7.19
N ARG A 141 -16.23 3.00 -6.99
CA ARG A 141 -16.55 3.96 -8.05
C ARG A 141 -15.42 4.93 -8.37
N GLY A 142 -14.34 4.91 -7.56
CA GLY A 142 -13.23 5.84 -7.69
C GLY A 142 -13.41 7.15 -6.92
N ASP A 143 -14.45 7.26 -6.07
CA ASP A 143 -14.64 8.43 -5.22
C ASP A 143 -13.69 8.35 -4.03
N VAL A 144 -12.99 9.44 -3.71
CA VAL A 144 -12.23 9.56 -2.47
C VAL A 144 -13.22 9.79 -1.34
N VAL A 145 -13.46 8.78 -0.52
CA VAL A 145 -14.45 8.82 0.57
C VAL A 145 -13.86 9.30 1.89
N ALA A 146 -12.54 9.21 2.03
CA ALA A 146 -11.79 9.77 3.14
C ALA A 146 -10.38 10.11 2.67
N GLN A 147 -9.84 11.22 3.16
CA GLN A 147 -8.46 11.63 2.91
C GLN A 147 -7.94 12.46 4.08
N MET A 148 -6.71 12.17 4.48
CA MET A 148 -5.94 12.97 5.43
C MET A 148 -5.08 13.98 4.66
N ASP A 149 -4.53 14.96 5.36
CA ASP A 149 -3.45 15.80 4.84
C ASP A 149 -2.06 15.15 5.07
N GLU A 150 -1.01 15.94 5.05
CA GLU A 150 0.35 15.49 5.31
C GLU A 150 0.72 15.40 6.79
N LYS A 151 -0.15 15.84 7.71
CA LYS A 151 0.14 15.92 9.14
C LYS A 151 -0.21 14.61 9.86
N PRO A 152 0.40 14.39 11.05
CA PRO A 152 -0.04 13.30 11.92
C PRO A 152 -1.48 13.51 12.36
N ASP A 153 -2.37 12.57 12.06
CA ASP A 153 -3.77 12.60 12.46
C ASP A 153 -4.36 11.19 12.53
N LEU A 154 -5.54 11.07 13.11
CA LEU A 154 -6.34 9.87 13.17
C LEU A 154 -7.70 10.13 12.48
N TYR A 155 -8.03 9.34 11.47
CA TYR A 155 -9.30 9.46 10.78
C TYR A 155 -10.24 8.32 11.21
N GLU A 156 -11.40 8.69 11.78
CA GLU A 156 -12.47 7.76 12.09
C GLU A 156 -13.53 7.81 10.98
N LEU A 157 -13.74 6.69 10.30
CA LEU A 157 -14.88 6.53 9.40
C LEU A 157 -16.14 6.43 10.25
N LYS A 158 -16.95 7.48 10.22
CA LYS A 158 -18.27 7.44 10.87
C LYS A 158 -19.26 6.70 9.97
N GLU A 159 -19.94 5.71 10.53
CA GLU A 159 -21.09 5.10 9.87
C GLU A 159 -22.13 6.18 9.59
N LYS A 160 -22.65 6.20 8.36
CA LYS A 160 -23.79 7.05 7.96
C LYS A 160 -25.06 6.24 8.01
#